data_c4499fce0f557180618c18115b9d83ae
#
_entry.id   c4499fce0f557180618c18115b9d83ae
#
_cell.length_a   1.000
_cell.length_b   1.000
_cell.length_c   1.000
_cell.angle_alpha   90.00
_cell.angle_beta   90.00
_cell.angle_gamma   90.00
#
_symmetry.space_group_name_H-M   'P 1'
#
loop_
_entity.id
_entity.type
_entity.pdbx_description
1 polymer ?
#
loop_
_entity_poly.entity_id
_entity_poly.type
_entity_poly.pdbx_seq_one_letter_code
_entity_poly.pdbx_strand_id
1 'polypeptide(L)'
;MTDRLRRSILAVPGSSWKMLQKAATLPADVVFIDMEDACSPLERTDETRQQVVRALTELEWVAPTREVRVNDVTTHWCHRDLEVIVTGAREHLHGIVLPKVEDASHVHFVHHLLNQLEDEHDIPGRRCKIGRAHV
;
A
#
# COMPACT_ATOMS: atom_id res chain seq x y z
N MET A 1 19.01 9.82 -4.95
CA MET A 1 18.02 8.79 -4.62
C MET A 1 18.77 7.55 -4.12
N THR A 2 18.43 7.08 -2.95
CA THR A 2 19.08 5.92 -2.35
C THR A 2 18.30 4.67 -2.71
N ASP A 3 18.99 3.67 -3.24
CA ASP A 3 18.38 2.37 -3.49
C ASP A 3 18.08 1.69 -2.15
N ARG A 4 16.88 1.12 -2.03
CA ARG A 4 16.45 0.41 -0.84
C ARG A 4 16.69 -1.08 -1.00
N LEU A 5 17.21 -1.70 0.03
CA LEU A 5 17.38 -3.15 0.03
C LEU A 5 16.01 -3.85 0.09
N ARG A 6 15.91 -4.95 -0.64
CA ARG A 6 14.67 -5.74 -0.73
C ARG A 6 14.97 -7.25 -0.59
N ARG A 7 15.86 -7.58 0.30
CA ARG A 7 16.27 -8.99 0.54
C ARG A 7 15.21 -9.79 1.26
N SER A 8 14.44 -9.15 2.12
CA SER A 8 13.36 -9.78 2.85
C SER A 8 12.10 -8.94 2.75
N ILE A 9 10.96 -9.60 2.51
CA ILE A 9 9.66 -8.97 2.38
C ILE A 9 8.68 -9.68 3.31
N LEU A 10 8.09 -8.93 4.21
CA LEU A 10 7.08 -9.43 5.14
C LEU A 10 5.71 -8.94 4.71
N ALA A 11 4.76 -9.86 4.58
CA ALA A 11 3.36 -9.53 4.31
C ALA A 11 2.55 -9.52 5.59
N VAL A 12 1.66 -8.55 5.76
CA VAL A 12 0.78 -8.46 6.92
C VAL A 12 -0.63 -8.03 6.47
N PRO A 13 -1.71 -8.68 6.96
CA PRO A 13 -3.05 -8.26 6.59
C PRO A 13 -3.42 -6.92 7.19
N GLY A 14 -3.97 -6.02 6.36
CA GLY A 14 -4.39 -4.70 6.80
C GLY A 14 -5.59 -4.70 7.75
N SER A 15 -6.32 -5.81 7.80
CA SER A 15 -7.49 -5.96 8.65
C SER A 15 -7.17 -6.33 10.10
N SER A 16 -5.94 -6.69 10.42
CA SER A 16 -5.55 -7.12 11.77
C SER A 16 -4.63 -6.09 12.43
N TRP A 17 -5.17 -5.29 13.33
CA TRP A 17 -4.37 -4.32 14.09
C TRP A 17 -3.26 -4.99 14.89
N LYS A 18 -3.57 -6.12 15.53
CA LYS A 18 -2.58 -6.88 16.31
C LYS A 18 -1.41 -7.32 15.45
N MET A 19 -1.68 -7.81 14.24
CA MET A 19 -0.62 -8.25 13.33
C MET A 19 0.16 -7.07 12.77
N LEU A 20 -0.49 -5.94 12.51
CA LEU A 20 0.20 -4.70 12.10
C LEU A 20 1.17 -4.21 13.18
N GLN A 21 0.74 -4.20 14.42
CA GLN A 21 1.61 -3.84 15.55
C GLN A 21 2.82 -4.78 15.63
N LYS A 22 2.62 -6.06 15.47
CA LYS A 22 3.71 -7.04 15.48
C LYS A 22 4.66 -6.85 14.31
N ALA A 23 4.13 -6.67 13.12
CA ALA A 23 4.94 -6.47 11.91
C ALA A 23 5.83 -5.24 12.01
N ALA A 24 5.37 -4.17 12.66
CA ALA A 24 6.14 -2.94 12.85
C ALA A 24 7.42 -3.17 13.64
N THR A 25 7.47 -4.20 14.49
CA THR A 25 8.63 -4.52 15.32
C THR A 25 9.66 -5.42 14.64
N LEU A 26 9.34 -5.97 13.49
CA LEU A 26 10.16 -6.99 12.83
C LEU A 26 11.18 -6.38 11.86
N PRO A 27 12.42 -6.92 11.83
CA PRO A 27 13.51 -6.34 11.04
C PRO A 27 13.53 -6.85 9.60
N ALA A 28 12.45 -6.63 8.85
CA ALA A 28 12.42 -6.90 7.41
C ALA A 28 12.90 -5.68 6.64
N ASP A 29 13.43 -5.90 5.43
CA ASP A 29 13.77 -4.80 4.54
C ASP A 29 12.51 -4.08 4.04
N VAL A 30 11.47 -4.85 3.75
CA VAL A 30 10.20 -4.35 3.24
C VAL A 30 9.06 -5.02 4.02
N VAL A 31 8.09 -4.24 4.44
CA VAL A 31 6.78 -4.75 4.86
C VAL A 31 5.77 -4.28 3.83
N PHE A 32 4.96 -5.19 3.31
CA PHE A 32 3.78 -4.77 2.57
C PHE A 32 2.52 -5.14 3.35
N ILE A 33 1.65 -4.15 3.47
CA ILE A 33 0.34 -4.32 4.11
C ILE A 33 -0.64 -4.77 3.03
N ASP A 34 -1.24 -5.93 3.23
CA ASP A 34 -2.10 -6.54 2.22
C ASP A 34 -3.57 -6.19 2.47
N MET A 35 -4.19 -5.58 1.47
CA MET A 35 -5.61 -5.28 1.48
C MET A 35 -6.39 -6.17 0.51
N GLU A 36 -5.72 -7.10 -0.14
CA GLU A 36 -6.29 -7.95 -1.17
C GLU A 36 -6.55 -9.37 -0.62
N ASP A 37 -5.71 -10.35 -0.94
CA ASP A 37 -5.98 -11.74 -0.61
C ASP A 37 -5.97 -12.06 0.90
N ALA A 38 -5.21 -11.32 1.69
CA ALA A 38 -5.18 -11.51 3.15
C ALA A 38 -6.41 -10.91 3.86
N CYS A 39 -7.24 -10.16 3.14
CA CYS A 39 -8.49 -9.62 3.65
C CYS A 39 -9.67 -10.28 2.94
N SER A 40 -10.65 -10.75 3.72
CA SER A 40 -11.88 -11.23 3.12
C SER A 40 -12.65 -10.07 2.47
N PRO A 41 -13.56 -10.34 1.53
CA PRO A 41 -14.37 -9.26 0.94
C PRO A 41 -15.12 -8.41 1.97
N LEU A 42 -15.53 -9.00 3.10
CA LEU A 42 -16.19 -8.24 4.17
C LEU A 42 -15.26 -7.29 4.91
N GLU A 43 -13.95 -7.50 4.81
CA GLU A 43 -12.93 -6.66 5.43
C GLU A 43 -12.38 -5.57 4.49
N ARG A 44 -12.84 -5.53 3.24
CA ARG A 44 -12.38 -4.55 2.23
C ARG A 44 -13.22 -3.26 2.34
N THR A 45 -13.12 -2.60 3.49
CA THR A 45 -13.95 -1.49 3.91
C THR A 45 -13.14 -0.24 4.17
N ASP A 46 -13.83 0.91 4.32
CA ASP A 46 -13.16 2.15 4.74
C ASP A 46 -12.56 2.04 6.13
N GLU A 47 -13.15 1.26 7.02
CA GLU A 47 -12.57 1.02 8.35
C GLU A 47 -11.20 0.36 8.25
N THR A 48 -11.07 -0.65 7.40
CA THR A 48 -9.78 -1.29 7.15
C THR A 48 -8.79 -0.32 6.50
N ARG A 49 -9.23 0.47 5.54
CA ARG A 49 -8.38 1.49 4.91
C ARG A 49 -7.86 2.49 5.92
N GLN A 50 -8.71 2.99 6.80
CA GLN A 50 -8.29 3.93 7.86
C GLN A 50 -7.36 3.26 8.86
N GLN A 51 -7.55 1.99 9.14
CA GLN A 51 -6.64 1.23 10.00
C GLN A 51 -5.25 1.12 9.39
N VAL A 52 -5.16 0.91 8.08
CA VAL A 52 -3.89 0.88 7.35
C VAL A 52 -3.20 2.24 7.39
N VAL A 53 -3.95 3.31 7.16
CA VAL A 53 -3.42 4.69 7.29
C VAL A 53 -2.89 4.92 8.70
N ARG A 54 -3.65 4.53 9.70
CA ARG A 54 -3.25 4.67 11.10
C ARG A 54 -1.96 3.88 11.40
N ALA A 55 -1.87 2.66 10.89
CA ALA A 55 -0.67 1.84 11.06
C ALA A 55 0.57 2.50 10.44
N LEU A 56 0.43 3.05 9.24
CA LEU A 56 1.54 3.70 8.54
C LEU A 56 1.97 5.00 9.23
N THR A 57 1.03 5.76 9.79
CA THR A 57 1.31 7.08 10.35
C THR A 57 1.64 7.06 11.84
N GLU A 58 1.09 6.12 12.61
CA GLU A 58 1.22 6.12 14.08
C GLU A 58 2.21 5.09 14.60
N LEU A 59 2.41 3.94 13.93
CA LEU A 59 3.34 2.92 14.39
C LEU A 59 4.78 3.27 14.01
N GLU A 60 5.71 2.94 14.90
CA GLU A 60 7.14 3.03 14.58
C GLU A 60 7.57 1.75 13.87
N TRP A 61 8.05 1.89 12.64
CA TRP A 61 8.43 0.76 11.81
C TRP A 61 9.93 0.54 11.82
N VAL A 62 10.34 -0.69 12.15
CA VAL A 62 11.74 -1.11 11.99
C VAL A 62 12.08 -1.25 10.52
N ALA A 63 11.17 -1.81 9.72
CA ALA A 63 11.36 -1.93 8.27
C ALA A 63 11.44 -0.54 7.61
N PRO A 64 12.51 -0.26 6.87
CA PRO A 64 12.70 1.05 6.24
C PRO A 64 11.77 1.31 5.06
N THR A 65 11.21 0.27 4.46
CA THR A 65 10.31 0.40 3.31
C THR A 65 8.95 -0.22 3.63
N ARG A 66 7.88 0.56 3.48
CA ARG A 66 6.50 0.12 3.68
C ARG A 66 5.72 0.33 2.40
N GLU A 67 5.03 -0.72 1.98
CA GLU A 67 4.20 -0.74 0.78
C GLU A 67 2.81 -1.26 1.13
N VAL A 68 1.84 -0.98 0.27
CA VAL A 68 0.47 -1.48 0.42
C VAL A 68 0.08 -2.20 -0.85
N ARG A 69 -0.40 -3.45 -0.72
CA ARG A 69 -1.02 -4.15 -1.85
C ARG A 69 -2.51 -3.83 -1.84
N VAL A 70 -2.93 -3.09 -2.86
CA VAL A 70 -4.32 -2.70 -3.04
C VAL A 70 -5.11 -3.81 -3.73
N ASN A 71 -6.42 -3.68 -3.80
CA ASN A 71 -7.26 -4.61 -4.53
C ASN A 71 -7.04 -4.49 -6.04
N ASP A 72 -7.42 -5.55 -6.76
CA ASP A 72 -7.32 -5.65 -8.21
C ASP A 72 -7.99 -4.44 -8.89
N VAL A 73 -7.35 -3.90 -9.92
CA VAL A 73 -7.85 -2.73 -10.67
C VAL A 73 -9.21 -2.96 -11.31
N THR A 74 -9.62 -4.21 -11.52
CA THR A 74 -10.93 -4.55 -12.08
C THR A 74 -12.04 -4.57 -11.03
N THR A 75 -11.70 -4.41 -9.75
CA THR A 75 -12.67 -4.39 -8.66
C THR A 75 -13.06 -2.97 -8.29
N HIS A 76 -14.24 -2.81 -7.68
CA HIS A 76 -14.70 -1.50 -7.20
C HIS A 76 -13.95 -1.01 -5.97
N TRP A 77 -13.11 -1.83 -5.36
CA TRP A 77 -12.33 -1.46 -4.17
C TRP A 77 -11.05 -0.70 -4.49
N CYS A 78 -10.44 -0.95 -5.66
CA CYS A 78 -9.10 -0.45 -5.97
C CYS A 78 -8.99 1.09 -5.92
N HIS A 79 -9.91 1.80 -6.57
CA HIS A 79 -9.84 3.26 -6.60
C HIS A 79 -9.94 3.88 -5.21
N ARG A 80 -10.79 3.29 -4.36
CA ARG A 80 -10.97 3.78 -3.00
C ARG A 80 -9.77 3.47 -2.12
N ASP A 81 -9.16 2.29 -2.30
CA ASP A 81 -7.92 1.94 -1.62
C ASP A 81 -6.85 2.99 -1.90
N LEU A 82 -6.64 3.31 -3.17
CA LEU A 82 -5.64 4.30 -3.58
C LEU A 82 -5.95 5.69 -3.01
N GLU A 83 -7.20 6.13 -3.13
CA GLU A 83 -7.60 7.44 -2.63
C GLU A 83 -7.32 7.59 -1.13
N VAL A 84 -7.81 6.66 -0.32
CA VAL A 84 -7.69 6.76 1.14
C VAL A 84 -6.25 6.57 1.59
N ILE A 85 -5.55 5.55 1.08
CA ILE A 85 -4.21 5.21 1.54
C ILE A 85 -3.19 6.27 1.12
N VAL A 86 -3.21 6.67 -0.14
CA VAL A 86 -2.24 7.64 -0.66
C VAL A 86 -2.41 9.00 0.00
N THR A 87 -3.65 9.48 0.11
CA THR A 87 -3.90 10.80 0.71
C THR A 87 -3.69 10.81 2.22
N GLY A 88 -4.02 9.71 2.90
CA GLY A 88 -3.88 9.61 4.35
C GLY A 88 -2.48 9.29 4.84
N ALA A 89 -1.74 8.48 4.11
CA ALA A 89 -0.41 8.04 4.55
C ALA A 89 0.76 8.84 3.95
N ARG A 90 0.56 9.50 2.81
CA ARG A 90 1.53 10.43 2.19
C ARG A 90 2.99 10.02 2.33
N GLU A 91 3.71 10.67 3.23
CA GLU A 91 5.16 10.52 3.43
C GLU A 91 5.57 9.17 4.03
N HIS A 92 4.62 8.44 4.60
CA HIS A 92 4.89 7.16 5.26
C HIS A 92 4.77 5.97 4.31
N LEU A 93 4.31 6.19 3.09
CA LEU A 93 4.08 5.16 2.08
C LEU A 93 5.13 5.25 0.98
N HIS A 94 5.80 4.13 0.69
CA HIS A 94 6.89 4.09 -0.29
C HIS A 94 6.50 3.45 -1.61
N GLY A 95 5.43 2.66 -1.63
CA GLY A 95 5.01 2.01 -2.86
C GLY A 95 3.63 1.39 -2.76
N ILE A 96 3.06 1.18 -3.94
CA ILE A 96 1.81 0.47 -4.13
C ILE A 96 2.10 -0.81 -4.89
N VAL A 97 1.61 -1.93 -4.40
CA VAL A 97 1.74 -3.24 -5.05
C VAL A 97 0.42 -3.58 -5.73
N LEU A 98 0.47 -3.84 -7.02
CA LEU A 98 -0.72 -4.22 -7.79
C LEU A 98 -0.81 -5.73 -7.92
N PRO A 99 -1.92 -6.34 -7.46
CA PRO A 99 -2.14 -7.76 -7.65
C PRO A 99 -2.69 -8.03 -9.05
N LYS A 100 -2.51 -9.24 -9.54
CA LYS A 100 -3.18 -9.77 -10.73
C LYS A 100 -3.06 -8.88 -11.97
N VAL A 101 -1.90 -8.29 -12.19
CA VAL A 101 -1.65 -7.45 -13.37
C VAL A 101 -1.57 -8.35 -14.61
N GLU A 102 -2.46 -8.12 -15.58
CA GLU A 102 -2.53 -8.89 -16.81
C GLU A 102 -1.87 -8.19 -18.00
N ASP A 103 -1.91 -6.86 -18.02
CA ASP A 103 -1.28 -6.07 -19.08
C ASP A 103 -0.87 -4.67 -18.59
N ALA A 104 -0.21 -3.92 -19.46
CA ALA A 104 0.30 -2.60 -19.13
C ALA A 104 -0.81 -1.58 -18.80
N SER A 105 -2.03 -1.78 -19.29
CA SER A 105 -3.13 -0.85 -19.02
C SER A 105 -3.48 -0.77 -17.54
N HIS A 106 -3.32 -1.87 -16.81
CA HIS A 106 -3.54 -1.89 -15.36
C HIS A 106 -2.58 -0.96 -14.63
N VAL A 107 -1.31 -0.98 -15.01
CA VAL A 107 -0.29 -0.10 -14.44
C VAL A 107 -0.54 1.35 -14.83
N HIS A 108 -0.88 1.60 -16.08
CA HIS A 108 -1.19 2.95 -16.57
C HIS A 108 -2.37 3.57 -15.83
N PHE A 109 -3.43 2.79 -15.60
CA PHE A 109 -4.58 3.27 -14.82
C PHE A 109 -4.16 3.77 -13.44
N VAL A 110 -3.39 2.95 -12.71
CA VAL A 110 -2.93 3.31 -11.37
C VAL A 110 -1.97 4.49 -11.41
N HIS A 111 -1.07 4.53 -12.40
CA HIS A 111 -0.15 5.66 -12.59
C HIS A 111 -0.88 6.98 -12.73
N HIS A 112 -1.90 7.02 -13.61
CA HIS A 112 -2.69 8.24 -13.81
C HIS A 112 -3.49 8.61 -12.56
N LEU A 113 -4.09 7.63 -11.89
CA LEU A 113 -4.85 7.90 -10.68
C LEU A 113 -3.96 8.44 -9.56
N LEU A 114 -2.77 7.86 -9.38
CA LEU A 114 -1.80 8.36 -8.40
C LEU A 114 -1.38 9.81 -8.71
N ASN A 115 -1.13 10.13 -9.98
CA ASN A 115 -0.81 11.49 -10.37
C ASN A 115 -1.93 12.46 -10.04
N GLN A 116 -3.18 12.08 -10.31
CA GLN A 116 -4.34 12.91 -9.98
C GLN A 116 -4.45 13.15 -8.47
N LEU A 117 -4.27 12.12 -7.66
CA LEU A 117 -4.33 12.22 -6.20
C LEU A 117 -3.20 13.07 -5.64
N GLU A 118 -2.00 12.90 -6.14
CA GLU A 118 -0.85 13.69 -5.72
C GLU A 118 -1.00 15.17 -6.07
N ASP A 119 -1.51 15.47 -7.26
CA ASP A 119 -1.77 16.85 -7.70
C ASP A 119 -2.90 17.49 -6.88
N GLU A 120 -3.99 16.77 -6.67
CA GLU A 120 -5.16 17.27 -5.92
C GLU A 120 -4.81 17.62 -4.47
N HIS A 121 -3.95 16.82 -3.86
CA HIS A 121 -3.60 16.95 -2.43
C HIS A 121 -2.24 17.61 -2.18
N ASP A 122 -1.62 18.20 -3.21
CA ASP A 122 -0.32 18.85 -3.11
C ASP A 122 0.77 17.95 -2.51
N ILE A 123 0.75 16.67 -2.85
CA ILE A 123 1.76 15.72 -2.38
C ILE A 123 3.04 15.94 -3.20
N PRO A 124 4.16 16.36 -2.58
CA PRO A 124 5.36 16.69 -3.31
C PRO A 124 6.04 15.46 -3.91
N GLY A 125 6.35 15.56 -5.19
CA GLY A 125 7.12 14.56 -5.91
C GLY A 125 6.42 13.20 -5.98
N ARG A 126 6.67 12.37 -6.90
CA ARG A 126 6.06 11.06 -7.07
C ARG A 126 6.61 10.06 -6.05
N ARG A 127 6.16 10.17 -4.81
CA ARG A 127 6.68 9.39 -3.68
C ARG A 127 6.35 7.91 -3.78
N CYS A 128 5.16 7.60 -4.29
CA CYS A 128 4.73 6.20 -4.37
C CYS A 128 5.23 5.56 -5.66
N LYS A 129 6.00 4.50 -5.51
CA LYS A 129 6.39 3.64 -6.62
C LYS A 129 5.31 2.59 -6.83
N ILE A 130 5.14 2.17 -8.07
CA ILE A 130 4.22 1.09 -8.42
C ILE A 130 5.02 -0.18 -8.60
N GLY A 131 4.68 -1.20 -7.81
CA GLY A 131 5.23 -2.53 -7.93
C GLY A 131 4.17 -3.52 -8.39
N ARG A 132 4.59 -4.55 -9.10
CA ARG A 132 3.71 -5.64 -9.53
C ARG A 132 3.94 -6.84 -8.62
N ALA A 133 2.85 -7.40 -8.10
CA ALA A 133 2.94 -8.64 -7.35
C ALA A 133 3.26 -9.81 -8.30
N HIS A 134 4.21 -10.63 -7.90
CA HIS A 134 4.47 -11.90 -8.58
C HIS A 134 3.54 -12.95 -7.99
N VAL A 135 2.93 -13.68 -8.87
CA VAL A 135 2.07 -14.82 -8.51
C VAL A 135 2.89 -16.08 -8.52
#